data_34f9491dda73a0b9be50323a5602a829
#
_entry.id   34f9491dda73a0b9be50323a5602a829
#
_cell.length_a   1.000
_cell.length_b   1.000
_cell.length_c   1.000
_cell.angle_alpha   90.00
_cell.angle_beta   90.00
_cell.angle_gamma   90.00
#
_symmetry.space_group_name_H-M   'P 1'
#
loop_
_entity.id
_entity.type
_entity.pdbx_description
1 polymer ?
#
loop_
_entity_poly.entity_id
_entity_poly.type
_entity_poly.pdbx_seq_one_letter_code
_entity_poly.pdbx_strand_id
1 'polypeptide(L)'
;MRLPAMTVAALLTGCAASSPPPLYQWTGYQPAVYDYLKRDKDPQQQIDALEKSLQEIRAKDATPPPGFHAQLGMLYASVGKDGAAMEQFGAEKELFPESSTYMDFLMKHKTKQP
;
A
#
# COMPACT_ATOMS: atom_id res chain seq x y z
N MET A 1 47.32 -51.43 3.69
CA MET A 1 47.27 -49.98 3.81
C MET A 1 45.82 -49.51 3.82
N ARG A 2 45.37 -49.07 4.95
CA ARG A 2 44.01 -48.50 5.07
C ARG A 2 44.13 -46.99 4.94
N LEU A 3 43.57 -46.45 3.90
CA LEU A 3 43.42 -44.98 3.71
C LEU A 3 42.30 -44.49 4.60
N PRO A 4 42.53 -43.47 5.44
CA PRO A 4 41.41 -42.85 6.18
C PRO A 4 40.51 -42.11 5.21
N ALA A 5 39.22 -42.43 5.21
CA ALA A 5 38.24 -41.68 4.50
C ALA A 5 38.13 -40.29 5.12
N MET A 6 38.63 -39.30 4.42
CA MET A 6 38.48 -37.90 4.79
C MET A 6 37.05 -37.47 4.43
N THR A 7 36.20 -37.46 5.40
CA THR A 7 34.84 -36.87 5.29
C THR A 7 35.02 -35.36 5.26
N VAL A 8 34.93 -34.77 4.08
CA VAL A 8 34.83 -33.30 3.95
C VAL A 8 33.42 -32.92 4.31
N ALA A 9 33.23 -32.48 5.54
CA ALA A 9 31.98 -31.83 5.96
C ALA A 9 31.95 -30.45 5.32
N ALA A 10 31.22 -30.31 4.21
CA ALA A 10 30.95 -29.01 3.61
C ALA A 10 29.99 -28.26 4.54
N LEU A 11 30.54 -27.33 5.32
CA LEU A 11 29.77 -26.36 6.08
C LEU A 11 29.14 -25.40 5.09
N LEU A 12 27.88 -25.66 4.71
CA LEU A 12 27.02 -24.70 4.04
C LEU A 12 26.65 -23.62 5.05
N THR A 13 27.53 -22.65 5.27
CA THR A 13 27.17 -21.40 5.93
C THR A 13 26.29 -20.62 4.96
N GLY A 14 24.99 -20.91 5.00
CA GLY A 14 24.00 -20.07 4.33
C GLY A 14 24.11 -18.67 4.94
N CYS A 15 24.49 -17.68 4.12
CA CYS A 15 24.35 -16.29 4.50
C CYS A 15 22.87 -16.00 4.71
N ALA A 16 22.41 -16.06 5.98
CA ALA A 16 21.15 -15.47 6.36
C ALA A 16 21.32 -13.95 6.30
N ALA A 17 21.25 -13.38 5.09
CA ALA A 17 21.14 -11.95 4.93
C ALA A 17 19.76 -11.57 5.47
N SER A 18 19.72 -10.88 6.63
CA SER A 18 18.50 -10.24 7.09
C SER A 18 18.08 -9.26 6.00
N SER A 19 16.90 -9.49 5.39
CA SER A 19 16.35 -8.54 4.42
C SER A 19 16.16 -7.18 5.11
N PRO A 20 16.52 -6.06 4.45
CA PRO A 20 16.26 -4.73 5.00
C PRO A 20 14.75 -4.58 5.27
N PRO A 21 14.35 -3.80 6.29
CA PRO A 21 12.93 -3.56 6.55
C PRO A 21 12.27 -3.01 5.29
N PRO A 22 11.02 -3.43 4.98
CA PRO A 22 10.32 -2.93 3.81
C PRO A 22 10.15 -1.41 3.89
N LEU A 23 10.35 -0.72 2.76
CA LEU A 23 10.20 0.73 2.67
C LEU A 23 8.77 1.19 2.99
N TYR A 24 7.79 0.39 2.59
CA TYR A 24 6.36 0.67 2.80
C TYR A 24 5.69 -0.49 3.52
N GLN A 25 4.61 -0.18 4.25
CA GLN A 25 3.77 -1.18 4.87
C GLN A 25 2.54 -1.44 3.99
N TRP A 26 2.44 -2.66 3.50
CA TRP A 26 1.40 -3.09 2.55
C TRP A 26 0.15 -3.68 3.19
N THR A 27 -0.01 -3.55 4.51
CA THR A 27 -1.14 -4.12 5.25
C THR A 27 -2.48 -3.77 4.60
N GLY A 28 -3.21 -4.77 4.15
CA GLY A 28 -4.55 -4.63 3.59
C GLY A 28 -4.65 -3.96 2.22
N TYR A 29 -3.55 -3.44 1.65
CA TYR A 29 -3.60 -2.69 0.40
C TYR A 29 -3.86 -3.56 -0.82
N GLN A 30 -3.14 -4.65 -0.97
CA GLN A 30 -3.32 -5.55 -2.13
C GLN A 30 -4.72 -6.18 -2.17
N PRO A 31 -5.27 -6.72 -1.06
CA PRO A 31 -6.66 -7.15 -1.04
C PRO A 31 -7.66 -6.04 -1.38
N ALA A 32 -7.41 -4.81 -0.90
CA ALA A 32 -8.28 -3.67 -1.17
C ALA A 32 -8.30 -3.30 -2.66
N VAL A 33 -7.15 -3.30 -3.33
CA VAL A 33 -7.08 -3.07 -4.78
C VAL A 33 -7.82 -4.16 -5.55
N TYR A 34 -7.66 -5.41 -5.13
CA TYR A 34 -8.38 -6.53 -5.73
C TYR A 34 -9.91 -6.36 -5.59
N ASP A 35 -10.39 -6.05 -4.41
CA ASP A 35 -11.81 -5.81 -4.15
C ASP A 35 -12.36 -4.64 -4.98
N TYR A 36 -11.58 -3.56 -5.12
CA TYR A 36 -11.93 -2.43 -5.94
C TYR A 36 -12.09 -2.81 -7.42
N LEU A 37 -11.15 -3.58 -7.95
CA LEU A 37 -11.17 -4.01 -9.34
C LEU A 37 -12.30 -4.99 -9.64
N LYS A 38 -12.64 -5.85 -8.70
CA LYS A 38 -13.78 -6.79 -8.83
C LYS A 38 -15.14 -6.11 -8.76
N ARG A 39 -15.23 -4.99 -8.09
CA ARG A 39 -16.48 -4.22 -7.88
C ARG A 39 -17.61 -5.03 -7.22
N ASP A 40 -17.27 -6.05 -6.46
CA ASP A 40 -18.24 -6.89 -5.75
C ASP A 40 -18.49 -6.46 -4.30
N LYS A 41 -17.73 -5.49 -3.81
CA LYS A 41 -17.93 -4.90 -2.48
C LYS A 41 -18.46 -3.48 -2.57
N ASP A 42 -19.31 -3.12 -1.62
CA ASP A 42 -19.80 -1.76 -1.45
C ASP A 42 -18.62 -0.79 -1.20
N PRO A 43 -18.61 0.40 -1.83
CA PRO A 43 -17.54 1.39 -1.63
C PRO A 43 -17.30 1.75 -0.15
N GLN A 44 -18.35 1.84 0.67
CA GLN A 44 -18.19 2.14 2.09
C GLN A 44 -17.45 1.03 2.83
N GLN A 45 -17.71 -0.23 2.51
CA GLN A 45 -16.97 -1.36 3.07
C GLN A 45 -15.49 -1.31 2.69
N GLN A 46 -15.20 -0.92 1.46
CA GLN A 46 -13.81 -0.74 1.00
C GLN A 46 -13.11 0.41 1.73
N ILE A 47 -13.80 1.52 1.95
CA ILE A 47 -13.30 2.65 2.73
C ILE A 47 -12.97 2.20 4.16
N ASP A 48 -13.89 1.52 4.82
CA ASP A 48 -13.71 1.06 6.20
C ASP A 48 -12.49 0.13 6.34
N ALA A 49 -12.31 -0.76 5.38
CA ALA A 49 -11.16 -1.67 5.35
C ALA A 49 -9.82 -0.92 5.17
N LEU A 50 -9.77 0.07 4.27
CA LEU A 50 -8.56 0.88 4.06
C LEU A 50 -8.28 1.80 5.24
N GLU A 51 -9.29 2.39 5.85
CA GLU A 51 -9.11 3.22 7.06
C GLU A 51 -8.55 2.40 8.22
N LYS A 52 -9.04 1.18 8.41
CA LYS A 52 -8.50 0.25 9.40
C LYS A 52 -7.04 -0.08 9.11
N SER A 53 -6.72 -0.38 7.87
CA SER A 53 -5.34 -0.65 7.45
C SER A 53 -4.44 0.55 7.69
N LEU A 54 -4.91 1.77 7.41
CA LEU A 54 -4.15 3.00 7.64
C LEU A 54 -3.84 3.21 9.13
N GLN A 55 -4.80 2.92 10.01
CA GLN A 55 -4.58 2.99 11.45
C GLN A 55 -3.51 1.98 11.91
N GLU A 56 -3.55 0.76 11.37
CA GLU A 56 -2.55 -0.27 11.67
C GLU A 56 -1.15 0.13 11.18
N ILE A 57 -1.07 0.71 9.98
CA ILE A 57 0.19 1.22 9.40
C ILE A 57 0.77 2.33 10.29
N ARG A 58 -0.06 3.28 10.70
CA ARG A 58 0.34 4.39 11.59
C ARG A 58 0.78 3.91 12.97
N ALA A 59 0.11 2.89 13.51
CA ALA A 59 0.48 2.31 14.80
C ALA A 59 1.87 1.66 14.78
N LYS A 60 2.37 1.30 13.60
CA LYS A 60 3.71 0.75 13.39
C LYS A 60 4.75 1.82 13.02
N ASP A 61 4.39 3.10 13.05
CA ASP A 61 5.20 4.21 12.54
C ASP A 61 5.71 3.98 11.11
N ALA A 62 4.90 3.28 10.31
CA ALA A 62 5.23 2.91 8.94
C ALA A 62 4.57 3.86 7.93
N THR A 63 5.02 3.78 6.68
CA THR A 63 4.49 4.56 5.56
C THR A 63 3.61 3.68 4.69
N PRO A 64 2.39 4.13 4.33
CA PRO A 64 1.57 3.41 3.36
C PRO A 64 2.24 3.43 1.98
N PRO A 65 1.97 2.40 1.14
CA PRO A 65 2.58 2.32 -0.18
C PRO A 65 2.06 3.42 -1.13
N PRO A 66 2.81 3.71 -2.20
CA PRO A 66 2.31 4.59 -3.27
C PRO A 66 0.98 4.10 -3.80
N GLY A 67 0.03 5.02 -3.95
CA GLY A 67 -1.32 4.72 -4.42
C GLY A 67 -2.34 4.45 -3.32
N PHE A 68 -1.94 4.21 -2.09
CA PHE A 68 -2.85 3.93 -0.97
C PHE A 68 -3.83 5.09 -0.73
N HIS A 69 -3.29 6.29 -0.54
CA HIS A 69 -4.10 7.50 -0.33
C HIS A 69 -4.91 7.88 -1.58
N ALA A 70 -4.36 7.66 -2.77
CA ALA A 70 -5.09 7.88 -4.02
C ALA A 70 -6.31 6.97 -4.14
N GLN A 71 -6.16 5.68 -3.80
CA GLN A 71 -7.24 4.70 -3.78
C GLN A 71 -8.34 5.10 -2.80
N LEU A 72 -7.95 5.45 -1.58
CA LEU A 72 -8.90 5.88 -0.55
C LEU A 72 -9.62 7.17 -0.97
N GLY A 73 -8.90 8.12 -1.57
CA GLY A 73 -9.49 9.35 -2.10
C GLY A 73 -10.52 9.10 -3.20
N MET A 74 -10.24 8.20 -4.13
CA MET A 74 -11.19 7.84 -5.18
C MET A 74 -12.46 7.18 -4.61
N LEU A 75 -12.31 6.34 -3.60
CA LEU A 75 -13.45 5.74 -2.91
C LEU A 75 -14.31 6.79 -2.20
N TYR A 76 -13.69 7.73 -1.48
CA TYR A 76 -14.43 8.84 -0.86
C TYR A 76 -15.18 9.68 -1.91
N ALA A 77 -14.53 9.99 -3.03
CA ALA A 77 -15.19 10.72 -4.12
C ALA A 77 -16.40 9.95 -4.66
N SER A 78 -16.31 8.63 -4.78
CA SER A 78 -17.39 7.79 -5.30
C SER A 78 -18.63 7.77 -4.40
N VAL A 79 -18.48 8.05 -3.11
CA VAL A 79 -19.60 8.15 -2.16
C VAL A 79 -19.97 9.60 -1.83
N GLY A 80 -19.46 10.58 -2.58
CA GLY A 80 -19.79 12.01 -2.44
C GLY A 80 -19.08 12.71 -1.29
N LYS A 81 -18.08 12.08 -0.65
CA LYS A 81 -17.29 12.69 0.42
C LYS A 81 -16.10 13.45 -0.14
N ASP A 82 -16.37 14.55 -0.85
CA ASP A 82 -15.37 15.29 -1.60
C ASP A 82 -14.27 15.90 -0.74
N GLY A 83 -14.62 16.44 0.44
CA GLY A 83 -13.62 16.97 1.37
C GLY A 83 -12.60 15.92 1.80
N ALA A 84 -13.08 14.73 2.18
CA ALA A 84 -12.23 13.60 2.56
C ALA A 84 -11.39 13.11 1.38
N ALA A 85 -11.96 13.09 0.17
CA ALA A 85 -11.23 12.75 -1.05
C ALA A 85 -10.05 13.71 -1.29
N MET A 86 -10.27 15.02 -1.12
CA MET A 86 -9.23 16.03 -1.29
C MET A 86 -8.08 15.88 -0.30
N GLU A 87 -8.41 15.56 0.95
CA GLU A 87 -7.39 15.30 1.98
C GLU A 87 -6.52 14.11 1.60
N GLN A 88 -7.11 13.04 1.09
CA GLN A 88 -6.37 11.85 0.68
C GLN A 88 -5.48 12.11 -0.54
N PHE A 89 -5.98 12.82 -1.55
CA PHE A 89 -5.16 13.20 -2.71
C PHE A 89 -4.02 14.13 -2.31
N GLY A 90 -4.26 15.05 -1.39
CA GLY A 90 -3.21 15.91 -0.82
C GLY A 90 -2.14 15.11 -0.08
N ALA A 91 -2.54 14.12 0.72
CA ALA A 91 -1.61 13.24 1.41
C ALA A 91 -0.75 12.43 0.43
N GLU A 92 -1.33 11.92 -0.65
CA GLU A 92 -0.59 11.21 -1.70
C GLU A 92 0.47 12.11 -2.35
N LYS A 93 0.13 13.36 -2.68
CA LYS A 93 1.07 14.33 -3.24
C LYS A 93 2.23 14.63 -2.29
N GLU A 94 1.92 14.76 -1.01
CA GLU A 94 2.91 15.09 0.02
C GLU A 94 3.91 13.95 0.23
N LEU A 95 3.42 12.71 0.30
CA LEU A 95 4.25 11.53 0.46
C LEU A 95 5.01 11.16 -0.82
N PHE A 96 4.38 11.35 -1.98
CA PHE A 96 4.89 10.96 -3.29
C PHE A 96 4.75 12.11 -4.28
N PRO A 97 5.67 13.10 -4.24
CA PRO A 97 5.58 14.30 -5.10
C PRO A 97 5.51 14.02 -6.59
N GLU A 98 6.04 12.88 -7.03
CA GLU A 98 5.96 12.40 -8.41
C GLU A 98 4.53 12.12 -8.87
N SER A 99 3.60 11.93 -7.92
CA SER A 99 2.18 11.73 -8.22
C SER A 99 1.40 13.03 -8.47
N SER A 100 2.03 14.19 -8.28
CA SER A 100 1.35 15.50 -8.21
C SER A 100 0.49 15.79 -9.43
N THR A 101 0.98 15.54 -10.63
CA THR A 101 0.22 15.79 -11.87
C THR A 101 -1.07 14.98 -11.91
N TYR A 102 -1.01 13.71 -11.55
CA TYR A 102 -2.18 12.84 -11.54
C TYR A 102 -3.15 13.20 -10.40
N MET A 103 -2.64 13.51 -9.22
CA MET A 103 -3.48 13.92 -8.09
C MET A 103 -4.18 15.25 -8.38
N ASP A 104 -3.50 16.22 -8.97
CA ASP A 104 -4.12 17.49 -9.40
C ASP A 104 -5.23 17.26 -10.44
N PHE A 105 -5.02 16.33 -11.36
CA PHE A 105 -6.04 15.91 -12.31
C PHE A 105 -7.28 15.36 -11.59
N LEU A 106 -7.11 14.46 -10.65
CA LEU A 106 -8.21 13.88 -9.87
C LEU A 106 -8.95 14.95 -9.06
N MET A 107 -8.23 15.88 -8.46
CA MET A 107 -8.81 16.98 -7.69
C MET A 107 -9.69 17.90 -8.55
N LYS A 108 -9.28 18.16 -9.78
CA LYS A 108 -10.04 19.00 -10.70
C LYS A 108 -11.30 18.32 -11.24
N HIS A 109 -11.26 17.01 -11.42
CA HIS A 109 -12.32 16.27 -12.12
C HIS A 109 -13.35 15.64 -11.17
N LYS A 110 -13.11 15.63 -9.88
CA LYS A 110 -14.04 15.05 -8.90
C LYS A 110 -15.39 15.76 -8.86
N THR A 111 -15.44 17.04 -9.24
CA THR A 111 -16.67 17.86 -9.24
C THR A 111 -17.53 17.64 -10.46
N LYS A 112 -17.09 16.82 -11.43
CA LYS A 112 -17.77 16.58 -12.70
C LYS A 112 -18.35 15.17 -12.84
N GLN A 113 -18.45 14.41 -11.77
CA GLN A 113 -19.17 13.14 -11.83
C GLN A 113 -20.68 13.42 -11.84
N PRO A 114 -21.39 12.85 -12.81
CA PRO A 114 -22.85 12.99 -12.86
C PRO A 114 -23.51 12.28 -11.68
#